data_ac543a9bfcd177e39a8e0023a1725a9d
#
_entry.id   ac543a9bfcd177e39a8e0023a1725a9d
#
_cell.length_a   1.000
_cell.length_b   1.000
_cell.length_c   1.000
_cell.angle_alpha   90.00
_cell.angle_beta   90.00
_cell.angle_gamma   90.00
#
_symmetry.space_group_name_H-M   'P 1'
#
loop_
_entity.id
_entity.type
_entity.pdbx_description
1 polymer ?
#
loop_
_entity_poly.entity_id
_entity_poly.type
_entity_poly.pdbx_seq_one_letter_code
_entity_poly.pdbx_strand_id
1 'polypeptide(L)'
;MEREYTNVMEEIVVTWVQVLMSGTEYQTFCSCRKCKNDIITLSLNNLPNYYVTTEEGRKRIFGNLNTKENRKWINKRIINAIHVVGQYPKH
;
A
#
# COMPACT_ATOMS: atom_id res chain seq x y z
N MET A 1 7.01 -1.03 -20.65
CA MET A 1 7.39 -2.45 -20.60
C MET A 1 6.37 -3.22 -19.78
N GLU A 2 5.78 -4.23 -20.35
CA GLU A 2 4.80 -5.05 -19.66
C GLU A 2 5.50 -5.99 -18.68
N ARG A 3 4.92 -6.13 -17.49
CA ARG A 3 5.41 -7.10 -16.53
C ARG A 3 4.76 -8.44 -16.79
N GLU A 4 5.55 -9.48 -16.72
CA GLU A 4 5.04 -10.85 -16.80
C GLU A 4 4.51 -11.36 -15.45
N TYR A 5 4.68 -10.56 -14.42
CA TYR A 5 4.22 -10.86 -13.07
C TYR A 5 3.78 -9.58 -12.36
N THR A 6 2.93 -9.75 -11.37
CA THR A 6 2.40 -8.63 -10.58
C THR A 6 2.41 -9.00 -9.10
N ASN A 7 2.80 -8.04 -8.26
CA ASN A 7 2.69 -8.21 -6.82
C ASN A 7 1.32 -7.68 -6.37
N VAL A 8 0.44 -8.58 -5.97
CA VAL A 8 -0.93 -8.21 -5.55
C VAL A 8 -0.89 -7.28 -4.34
N MET A 9 0.06 -7.48 -3.43
CA MET A 9 0.19 -6.60 -2.27
C MET A 9 0.48 -5.16 -2.69
N GLU A 10 1.28 -4.96 -3.73
CA GLU A 10 1.56 -3.62 -4.25
C GLU A 10 0.29 -2.92 -4.72
N GLU A 11 -0.58 -3.62 -5.46
CA GLU A 11 -1.86 -3.05 -5.89
C GLU A 11 -2.71 -2.61 -4.72
N ILE A 12 -2.77 -3.43 -3.68
CA ILE A 12 -3.56 -3.15 -2.48
C ILE A 12 -3.01 -1.92 -1.77
N VAL A 13 -1.69 -1.89 -1.56
CA VAL A 13 -1.03 -0.79 -0.84
C VAL A 13 -1.20 0.53 -1.59
N VAL A 14 -0.96 0.53 -2.90
CA VAL A 14 -1.10 1.75 -3.72
C VAL A 14 -2.52 2.31 -3.60
N THR A 15 -3.53 1.45 -3.73
CA THR A 15 -4.93 1.86 -3.63
C THR A 15 -5.25 2.44 -2.26
N TRP A 16 -4.82 1.75 -1.19
CA TRP A 16 -5.12 2.19 0.18
C TRP A 16 -4.42 3.48 0.55
N VAL A 17 -3.17 3.66 0.10
CA VAL A 17 -2.45 4.91 0.34
C VAL A 17 -3.19 6.08 -0.32
N GLN A 18 -3.65 5.91 -1.55
CA GLN A 18 -4.42 6.95 -2.24
C GLN A 18 -5.72 7.28 -1.51
N VAL A 19 -6.44 6.26 -1.05
CA VAL A 19 -7.69 6.46 -0.30
C VAL A 19 -7.44 7.18 1.03
N LEU A 20 -6.47 6.70 1.80
CA LEU A 20 -6.17 7.29 3.11
C LEU A 20 -5.67 8.72 3.01
N MET A 21 -4.78 9.00 2.06
CA MET A 21 -4.21 10.32 1.91
C MET A 21 -5.18 11.33 1.30
N SER A 22 -6.27 10.84 0.68
CA SER A 22 -7.34 11.71 0.18
C SER A 22 -8.35 12.09 1.26
N GLY A 23 -8.33 11.39 2.40
CA GLY A 23 -9.27 11.63 3.48
C GLY A 23 -8.86 12.82 4.34
N THR A 24 -9.79 13.27 5.19
CA THR A 24 -9.56 14.43 6.06
C THR A 24 -8.59 14.11 7.20
N GLU A 25 -8.47 12.84 7.56
CA GLU A 25 -7.63 12.42 8.70
C GLU A 25 -6.16 12.77 8.51
N TYR A 26 -5.66 12.74 7.27
CA TYR A 26 -4.25 12.97 6.98
C TYR A 26 -4.03 14.21 6.12
N GLN A 27 -4.96 15.15 6.09
CA GLN A 27 -4.83 16.32 5.21
C GLN A 27 -3.71 17.26 5.62
N THR A 28 -3.23 17.20 6.86
CA THR A 28 -2.10 18.00 7.31
C THR A 28 -0.75 17.38 6.95
N PHE A 29 -0.77 16.12 6.51
CA PHE A 29 0.44 15.42 6.10
C PHE A 29 0.75 15.75 4.64
N CYS A 30 2.03 15.77 4.29
CA CYS A 30 2.42 15.99 2.91
C CYS A 30 1.95 14.82 2.04
N SER A 31 1.18 15.11 1.00
CA SER A 31 0.66 14.10 0.08
C SER A 31 1.24 14.25 -1.32
N CYS A 32 2.43 14.85 -1.43
CA CYS A 32 3.10 14.98 -2.72
C CYS A 32 3.52 13.60 -3.23
N ARG A 33 3.85 13.54 -4.52
CA ARG A 33 4.22 12.28 -5.16
C ARG A 33 5.37 11.56 -4.44
N LYS A 34 6.39 12.33 -4.03
CA LYS A 34 7.54 11.75 -3.33
C LYS A 34 7.13 11.15 -1.98
N CYS A 35 6.34 11.85 -1.20
CA CYS A 35 5.90 11.35 0.11
C CYS A 35 5.00 10.12 -0.06
N LYS A 36 4.09 10.13 -1.03
CA LYS A 36 3.26 8.96 -1.30
C LYS A 36 4.11 7.75 -1.69
N ASN A 37 5.12 7.95 -2.55
CA ASN A 37 6.00 6.86 -2.95
C ASN A 37 6.81 6.34 -1.77
N ASP A 38 7.27 7.21 -0.89
CA ASP A 38 8.00 6.79 0.31
C ASP A 38 7.09 5.97 1.24
N ILE A 39 5.84 6.38 1.39
CA ILE A 39 4.86 5.64 2.19
C ILE A 39 4.62 4.25 1.59
N ILE A 40 4.43 4.19 0.27
CA ILE A 40 4.18 2.93 -0.43
C ILE A 40 5.37 1.98 -0.26
N THR A 41 6.59 2.47 -0.50
CA THR A 41 7.78 1.62 -0.41
C THR A 41 8.04 1.15 1.01
N LEU A 42 7.86 2.02 1.99
CA LEU A 42 8.04 1.64 3.39
C LEU A 42 7.00 0.59 3.80
N SER A 43 5.74 0.77 3.37
CA SER A 43 4.69 -0.20 3.64
C SER A 43 5.02 -1.56 3.03
N LEU A 44 5.45 -1.57 1.77
CA LEU A 44 5.77 -2.82 1.06
C LEU A 44 6.96 -3.54 1.67
N ASN A 45 7.93 -2.80 2.21
CA ASN A 45 9.07 -3.42 2.90
C ASN A 45 8.67 -4.12 4.19
N ASN A 46 7.50 -3.81 4.73
CA ASN A 46 6.99 -4.39 5.96
C ASN A 46 5.80 -5.32 5.74
N LEU A 47 5.52 -5.68 4.49
CA LEU A 47 4.43 -6.57 4.13
C LEU A 47 4.95 -7.66 3.21
N PRO A 48 4.34 -8.87 3.25
CA PRO A 48 4.78 -9.95 2.38
C PRO A 48 4.41 -9.67 0.91
N ASN A 49 5.20 -10.20 0.01
CA ASN A 49 4.96 -10.10 -1.43
C ASN A 49 4.08 -11.26 -1.88
N TYR A 50 3.18 -10.99 -2.81
CA TYR A 50 2.32 -12.00 -3.42
C TYR A 50 2.35 -11.82 -4.92
N TYR A 51 3.34 -12.42 -5.56
CA TYR A 51 3.51 -12.34 -7.00
C TYR A 51 2.64 -13.38 -7.70
N VAL A 52 1.99 -12.95 -8.77
CA VAL A 52 1.15 -13.81 -9.60
C VAL A 52 1.46 -13.55 -11.06
N THR A 53 1.17 -14.52 -11.91
CA THR A 53 1.41 -14.42 -13.36
C THR A 53 0.13 -14.45 -14.18
N THR A 54 -1.00 -14.73 -13.54
CA THR A 54 -2.30 -14.83 -14.23
C THR A 54 -3.35 -13.98 -13.54
N GLU A 55 -4.38 -13.62 -14.30
CA GLU A 55 -5.51 -12.88 -13.75
C GLU A 55 -6.28 -13.71 -12.73
N GLU A 56 -6.41 -15.02 -12.98
CA GLU A 56 -7.06 -15.93 -12.03
C GLU A 56 -6.31 -15.96 -10.71
N GLY A 57 -4.98 -16.06 -10.77
CA GLY A 57 -4.16 -16.03 -9.57
C GLY A 57 -4.30 -14.72 -8.83
N ARG A 58 -4.32 -13.60 -9.57
CA ARG A 58 -4.49 -12.28 -8.99
C ARG A 58 -5.81 -12.17 -8.21
N LYS A 59 -6.91 -12.60 -8.82
CA LYS A 59 -8.22 -12.55 -8.17
C LYS A 59 -8.27 -13.41 -6.92
N ARG A 60 -7.69 -14.61 -6.99
CA ARG A 60 -7.67 -15.52 -5.85
C ARG A 60 -6.90 -14.94 -4.67
N ILE A 61 -5.70 -14.42 -4.92
CA ILE A 61 -4.88 -13.82 -3.87
C ILE A 61 -5.54 -12.55 -3.33
N PHE A 62 -6.09 -11.72 -4.22
CA PHE A 62 -6.80 -10.52 -3.81
C PHE A 62 -7.96 -10.86 -2.87
N GLY A 63 -8.74 -11.90 -3.21
CA GLY A 63 -9.83 -12.34 -2.36
C GLY A 63 -9.35 -12.84 -1.01
N ASN A 64 -8.23 -13.58 -0.98
CA ASN A 64 -7.66 -14.07 0.27
C ASN A 64 -7.15 -12.93 1.16
N LEU A 65 -6.58 -11.89 0.57
CA LEU A 65 -6.08 -10.74 1.31
C LEU A 65 -7.18 -9.77 1.72
N ASN A 66 -8.32 -9.79 1.02
CA ASN A 66 -9.41 -8.85 1.26
C ASN A 66 -10.39 -9.39 2.33
N THR A 67 -9.84 -9.91 3.42
CA THR A 67 -10.62 -10.31 4.59
C THR A 67 -10.51 -9.22 5.64
N LYS A 68 -11.46 -9.22 6.59
CA LYS A 68 -11.47 -8.25 7.67
C LYS A 68 -10.14 -8.25 8.45
N GLU A 69 -9.63 -9.43 8.76
CA GLU A 69 -8.40 -9.57 9.53
C GLU A 69 -7.19 -9.09 8.75
N ASN A 70 -7.08 -9.49 7.50
CA ASN A 70 -5.94 -9.10 6.66
C ASN A 70 -5.96 -7.62 6.35
N ARG A 71 -7.14 -7.05 6.07
CA ARG A 71 -7.27 -5.61 5.85
C ARG A 71 -6.84 -4.81 7.06
N LYS A 72 -7.20 -5.26 8.25
CA LYS A 72 -6.81 -4.59 9.50
C LYS A 72 -5.29 -4.58 9.66
N TRP A 73 -4.68 -5.72 9.41
CA TRP A 73 -3.22 -5.86 9.52
C TRP A 73 -2.48 -5.02 8.47
N ILE A 74 -2.91 -5.08 7.22
CA ILE A 74 -2.32 -4.30 6.13
C ILE A 74 -2.46 -2.80 6.43
N ASN A 75 -3.66 -2.39 6.83
CA ASN A 75 -3.95 -1.00 7.17
C ASN A 75 -3.03 -0.48 8.26
N LYS A 76 -2.78 -1.29 9.28
CA LYS A 76 -1.89 -0.91 10.38
C LYS A 76 -0.47 -0.62 9.88
N ARG A 77 0.03 -1.44 8.96
CA ARG A 77 1.36 -1.24 8.38
C ARG A 77 1.43 0.04 7.56
N ILE A 78 0.37 0.33 6.81
CA ILE A 78 0.30 1.54 6.00
C ILE A 78 0.23 2.78 6.89
N ILE A 79 -0.59 2.76 7.93
CA ILE A 79 -0.71 3.88 8.87
C ILE A 79 0.63 4.16 9.55
N ASN A 80 1.35 3.12 9.97
CA ASN A 80 2.69 3.30 10.53
C ASN A 80 3.62 4.00 9.53
N ALA A 81 3.57 3.60 8.25
CA ALA A 81 4.38 4.21 7.23
C ALA A 81 4.02 5.69 7.01
N ILE A 82 2.73 6.00 7.05
CA ILE A 82 2.27 7.40 6.92
C ILE A 82 2.86 8.27 8.03
N HIS A 83 2.81 7.77 9.27
CA HIS A 83 3.34 8.52 10.40
C HIS A 83 4.86 8.67 10.34
N VAL A 84 5.58 7.62 9.96
CA VAL A 84 7.04 7.70 9.84
C VAL A 84 7.46 8.72 8.77
N VAL A 85 6.86 8.64 7.59
CA VAL A 85 7.18 9.58 6.51
C VAL A 85 6.72 11.00 6.86
N GLY A 86 5.57 11.12 7.53
CA GLY A 86 5.05 12.41 7.94
C GLY A 86 5.91 13.13 8.97
N GLN A 87 6.60 12.39 9.84
CA GLN A 87 7.51 12.95 10.84
C GLN A 87 8.85 13.36 10.24
N TYR A 88 9.27 12.69 9.17
CA TYR A 88 10.58 12.91 8.57
C TYR A 88 10.47 13.07 7.05
N PRO A 89 9.77 14.12 6.57
CA PRO A 89 9.66 14.32 5.12
C PRO A 89 11.01 14.70 4.54
N LYS A 90 11.37 14.04 3.43
CA LYS A 90 12.68 14.22 2.79
C LYS A 90 12.59 15.13 1.56
N HIS A 91 11.97 16.27 1.70
CA HIS A 91 11.90 17.20 0.57
C HIS A 91 12.03 18.66 1.00
#